data_b49c7de9ebf7532e2ffb672f4727b21e
#
_entry.id   b49c7de9ebf7532e2ffb672f4727b21e
#
_cell.length_a   1.000
_cell.length_b   1.000
_cell.length_c   1.000
_cell.angle_alpha   90.00
_cell.angle_beta   90.00
_cell.angle_gamma   90.00
#
_symmetry.space_group_name_H-M   'P 1'
#
loop_
_entity.id
_entity.type
_entity.pdbx_description
1 polymer ?
#
loop_
_entity_poly.entity_id
_entity_poly.type
_entity_poly.pdbx_seq_one_letter_code
_entity_poly.pdbx_strand_id
1 'polypeptide(L)'
;MTEEITVDQARFKEGEKGIIIELSKGLVWMKYDTYQLSNKWMSWVQVRDYAEELNKKKYAGYSNWRMPSTLEAKSLYDKKHSNKDHMGQEVPVDEIFSAGFCFLCWTSEVRNKVQAIRFGFRKGVTTFDDAYRTSRGASRLVRDILKEDGLL
;
A
#
# COMPACT_ATOMS: atom_id res chain seq x y z
N MET A 1 27.21 4.80 -23.50
CA MET A 1 26.88 4.60 -22.66
C MET A 1 25.70 4.73 -22.17
N THR A 2 25.05 4.36 -21.80
CA THR A 2 23.74 4.59 -21.53
C THR A 2 23.21 3.75 -20.42
N GLU A 3 23.94 2.83 -19.98
CA GLU A 3 23.45 2.01 -18.92
C GLU A 3 23.25 2.80 -17.68
N GLU A 4 23.94 3.86 -17.52
CA GLU A 4 23.73 4.71 -16.37
C GLU A 4 22.35 5.29 -16.38
N ILE A 5 21.76 5.39 -17.55
CA ILE A 5 20.40 5.92 -17.63
C ILE A 5 19.42 5.01 -16.94
N THR A 6 19.54 3.71 -17.17
CA THR A 6 18.64 2.78 -16.51
C THR A 6 18.88 2.74 -15.03
N VAL A 7 20.13 2.93 -14.61
CA VAL A 7 20.44 2.91 -13.20
C VAL A 7 19.75 4.02 -12.47
N ASP A 8 19.53 5.14 -13.15
CA ASP A 8 18.91 6.29 -12.51
C ASP A 8 17.42 6.23 -12.44
N GLN A 9 16.81 5.22 -13.03
CA GLN A 9 15.37 5.11 -13.02
C GLN A 9 14.93 4.56 -11.69
N ALA A 10 14.31 5.41 -10.90
CA ALA A 10 13.74 4.99 -9.62
C ALA A 10 12.51 4.13 -9.88
N ARG A 11 12.33 3.15 -9.01
CA ARG A 11 11.16 2.29 -9.07
C ARG A 11 9.87 3.09 -8.89
N PHE A 12 9.90 4.05 -7.97
CA PHE A 12 8.74 4.84 -7.61
C PHE A 12 8.96 6.30 -7.95
N LYS A 13 7.87 6.96 -8.32
CA LYS A 13 7.87 8.39 -8.58
C LYS A 13 6.72 9.03 -7.83
N GLU A 14 7.02 10.07 -7.06
CA GLU A 14 5.96 10.76 -6.35
C GLU A 14 5.14 11.62 -7.31
N GLY A 15 3.82 11.46 -7.26
CA GLY A 15 2.90 12.29 -8.02
C GLY A 15 2.25 13.32 -7.11
N GLU A 16 1.21 13.97 -7.64
CA GLU A 16 0.47 14.96 -6.87
C GLU A 16 -0.58 14.30 -6.00
N LYS A 17 -1.01 15.02 -4.95
CA LYS A 17 -2.15 14.60 -4.12
C LYS A 17 -1.89 13.29 -3.36
N GLY A 18 -0.66 13.02 -3.02
CA GLY A 18 -0.35 11.88 -2.16
C GLY A 18 -0.37 10.54 -2.87
N ILE A 19 0.05 10.50 -4.13
CA ILE A 19 0.16 9.25 -4.86
C ILE A 19 1.62 8.95 -5.18
N ILE A 20 1.92 7.67 -5.29
CA ILE A 20 3.24 7.16 -5.65
C ILE A 20 3.05 6.25 -6.87
N ILE A 21 3.72 6.57 -7.96
CA ILE A 21 3.54 5.85 -9.22
C ILE A 21 4.63 4.80 -9.36
N GLU A 22 4.21 3.57 -9.62
CA GLU A 22 5.13 2.46 -9.91
C GLU A 22 4.84 2.00 -11.34
N LEU A 23 5.43 2.71 -12.29
CA LEU A 23 5.10 2.55 -13.70
C LEU A 23 5.43 1.15 -14.21
N SER A 24 6.56 0.58 -13.78
CA SER A 24 7.00 -0.72 -14.25
C SER A 24 6.01 -1.84 -13.94
N LYS A 25 5.19 -1.66 -12.92
CA LYS A 25 4.18 -2.64 -12.55
C LYS A 25 2.77 -2.19 -12.89
N GLY A 26 2.63 -1.01 -13.47
CA GLY A 26 1.31 -0.47 -13.81
C GLY A 26 0.47 -0.17 -12.59
N LEU A 27 1.10 0.31 -11.52
CA LEU A 27 0.40 0.56 -10.25
C LEU A 27 0.58 2.00 -9.78
N VAL A 28 -0.43 2.49 -9.08
CA VAL A 28 -0.34 3.73 -8.33
C VAL A 28 -0.67 3.39 -6.88
N TRP A 29 0.25 3.72 -5.98
CA TRP A 29 0.09 3.49 -4.55
C TRP A 29 -0.31 4.77 -3.86
N MET A 30 -1.03 4.67 -2.76
CA MET A 30 -1.22 5.82 -1.89
C MET A 30 0.06 6.05 -1.08
N LYS A 31 0.45 7.31 -0.94
CA LYS A 31 1.61 7.67 -0.14
C LYS A 31 1.36 7.37 1.33
N TYR A 32 0.10 7.41 1.76
CA TYR A 32 -0.32 7.18 3.13
C TYR A 32 -1.16 5.91 3.20
N ASP A 33 -1.02 5.14 4.28
CA ASP A 33 -1.88 3.98 4.47
C ASP A 33 -3.21 4.42 5.09
N THR A 34 -4.13 3.47 5.28
CA THR A 34 -5.46 3.79 5.79
C THR A 34 -5.42 4.31 7.22
N TYR A 35 -4.45 3.87 8.02
CA TYR A 35 -4.31 4.40 9.37
C TYR A 35 -3.92 5.88 9.33
N GLN A 36 -2.96 6.23 8.49
CA GLN A 36 -2.51 7.62 8.37
C GLN A 36 -3.62 8.53 7.84
N LEU A 37 -4.41 8.04 6.89
CA LEU A 37 -5.48 8.83 6.29
C LEU A 37 -6.66 9.03 7.25
N SER A 38 -7.02 7.99 8.00
CA SER A 38 -8.22 8.02 8.82
C SER A 38 -7.96 8.25 10.30
N ASN A 39 -6.72 8.02 10.73
CA ASN A 39 -6.33 8.02 12.12
C ASN A 39 -7.09 6.96 12.94
N LYS A 40 -7.44 5.86 12.28
CA LYS A 40 -8.19 4.76 12.90
C LYS A 40 -7.59 3.43 12.48
N TRP A 41 -7.59 2.48 13.43
CA TRP A 41 -7.31 1.09 13.09
C TRP A 41 -8.57 0.50 12.46
N MET A 42 -8.38 -0.33 11.45
CA MET A 42 -9.49 -0.90 10.70
C MET A 42 -9.31 -2.40 10.51
N SER A 43 -10.42 -3.14 10.60
CA SER A 43 -10.44 -4.54 10.19
C SER A 43 -10.35 -4.62 8.67
N TRP A 44 -10.15 -5.84 8.16
CA TRP A 44 -10.15 -6.06 6.72
C TRP A 44 -11.47 -5.57 6.08
N VAL A 45 -12.58 -5.91 6.73
CA VAL A 45 -13.90 -5.52 6.24
C VAL A 45 -14.02 -4.01 6.21
N GLN A 46 -13.52 -3.33 7.25
CA GLN A 46 -13.59 -1.87 7.30
C GLN A 46 -12.68 -1.22 6.26
N VAL A 47 -11.51 -1.81 5.99
CA VAL A 47 -10.64 -1.28 4.93
C VAL A 47 -11.33 -1.42 3.58
N ARG A 48 -11.96 -2.57 3.34
CA ARG A 48 -12.70 -2.78 2.10
C ARG A 48 -13.76 -1.68 1.90
N ASP A 49 -14.53 -1.41 2.95
CA ASP A 49 -15.57 -0.39 2.88
C ASP A 49 -15.00 1.01 2.74
N TYR A 50 -13.88 1.26 3.40
CA TYR A 50 -13.20 2.54 3.32
C TYR A 50 -12.68 2.80 1.90
N ALA A 51 -12.14 1.77 1.25
CA ALA A 51 -11.70 1.90 -0.13
C ALA A 51 -12.87 2.26 -1.06
N GLU A 52 -14.03 1.63 -0.84
CA GLU A 52 -15.21 1.97 -1.62
C GLU A 52 -15.62 3.43 -1.41
N GLU A 53 -15.52 3.91 -0.18
CA GLU A 53 -15.85 5.30 0.12
C GLU A 53 -14.88 6.25 -0.57
N LEU A 54 -13.59 5.95 -0.55
CA LEU A 54 -12.59 6.77 -1.24
C LEU A 54 -12.83 6.77 -2.74
N ASN A 55 -13.29 5.66 -3.30
CA ASN A 55 -13.61 5.59 -4.71
C ASN A 55 -14.82 6.46 -5.06
N LYS A 56 -15.83 6.48 -4.20
CA LYS A 56 -16.99 7.35 -4.42
C LYS A 56 -16.61 8.82 -4.37
N LYS A 57 -15.65 9.16 -3.51
CA LYS A 57 -15.15 10.53 -3.38
C LYS A 57 -14.06 10.85 -4.39
N LYS A 58 -13.65 9.88 -5.18
CA LYS A 58 -12.59 10.01 -6.18
C LYS A 58 -11.31 10.54 -5.56
N TYR A 59 -10.83 9.85 -4.53
CA TYR A 59 -9.59 10.23 -3.84
C TYR A 59 -8.47 10.40 -4.86
N ALA A 60 -7.76 11.52 -4.78
CA ALA A 60 -6.69 11.91 -5.70
C ALA A 60 -7.13 11.90 -7.18
N GLY A 61 -8.44 11.93 -7.43
CA GLY A 61 -8.99 11.97 -8.78
C GLY A 61 -9.32 10.61 -9.36
N TYR A 62 -9.21 9.53 -8.59
CA TYR A 62 -9.39 8.18 -9.12
C TYR A 62 -10.46 7.42 -8.32
N SER A 63 -11.10 6.46 -8.99
CA SER A 63 -12.20 5.71 -8.40
C SER A 63 -12.00 4.20 -8.47
N ASN A 64 -10.77 3.73 -8.57
CA ASN A 64 -10.48 2.28 -8.62
C ASN A 64 -9.45 1.84 -7.59
N TRP A 65 -9.45 2.47 -6.42
CA TRP A 65 -8.58 2.08 -5.32
C TRP A 65 -9.01 0.73 -4.75
N ARG A 66 -8.03 -0.08 -4.37
CA ARG A 66 -8.27 -1.42 -3.81
C ARG A 66 -7.14 -1.78 -2.86
N MET A 67 -7.35 -2.84 -2.09
CA MET A 67 -6.26 -3.40 -1.30
C MET A 67 -5.26 -4.06 -2.24
N PRO A 68 -3.98 -4.08 -1.85
CA PRO A 68 -2.98 -4.77 -2.66
C PRO A 68 -3.15 -6.28 -2.54
N SER A 69 -2.72 -7.03 -3.55
CA SER A 69 -2.58 -8.46 -3.40
C SER A 69 -1.43 -8.75 -2.43
N THR A 70 -1.32 -10.00 -1.98
CA THR A 70 -0.23 -10.38 -1.08
C THR A 70 1.13 -10.13 -1.75
N LEU A 71 1.25 -10.47 -3.04
CA LEU A 71 2.51 -10.25 -3.75
C LEU A 71 2.81 -8.76 -3.91
N GLU A 72 1.78 -7.96 -4.15
CA GLU A 72 1.98 -6.52 -4.25
C GLU A 72 2.46 -5.94 -2.92
N ALA A 73 1.80 -6.30 -1.82
CA ALA A 73 2.21 -5.82 -0.51
C ALA A 73 3.63 -6.27 -0.19
N LYS A 74 3.94 -7.54 -0.46
CA LYS A 74 5.27 -8.08 -0.23
C LYS A 74 6.33 -7.35 -1.04
N SER A 75 5.97 -6.88 -2.24
CA SER A 75 6.94 -6.18 -3.10
C SER A 75 7.43 -4.87 -2.50
N LEU A 76 6.73 -4.32 -1.52
CA LEU A 76 7.15 -3.11 -0.84
C LEU A 76 8.22 -3.38 0.21
N TYR A 77 8.42 -4.64 0.58
CA TYR A 77 9.44 -5.04 1.54
C TYR A 77 10.76 -5.12 0.79
N ASP A 78 11.63 -4.14 1.00
CA ASP A 78 12.86 -4.01 0.22
C ASP A 78 14.00 -3.61 1.14
N LYS A 79 14.91 -4.54 1.38
CA LYS A 79 16.00 -4.34 2.35
C LYS A 79 17.01 -3.28 1.93
N LYS A 80 16.88 -2.75 0.72
CA LYS A 80 17.74 -1.65 0.28
C LYS A 80 17.29 -0.32 0.86
N HIS A 81 16.12 -0.28 1.51
CA HIS A 81 15.52 0.94 2.01
C HIS A 81 15.20 0.82 3.48
N SER A 82 14.97 1.94 4.12
CA SER A 82 14.58 1.99 5.51
C SER A 82 13.58 3.11 5.71
N ASN A 83 12.53 2.82 6.43
CA ASN A 83 11.48 3.78 6.77
C ASN A 83 11.04 3.47 8.19
N LYS A 84 10.12 4.23 8.73
CA LYS A 84 9.67 4.03 10.10
C LYS A 84 8.17 3.79 10.16
N ASP A 85 7.79 2.80 10.95
CA ASP A 85 6.38 2.48 11.15
C ASP A 85 5.76 3.40 12.21
N HIS A 86 4.50 3.13 12.55
CA HIS A 86 3.74 3.98 13.49
C HIS A 86 4.31 3.98 14.90
N MET A 87 5.19 3.04 15.23
CA MET A 87 5.85 2.99 16.53
C MET A 87 7.28 3.49 16.46
N GLY A 88 7.69 4.02 15.31
CA GLY A 88 9.04 4.52 15.13
C GLY A 88 10.09 3.47 14.90
N GLN A 89 9.70 2.22 14.70
CA GLN A 89 10.64 1.14 14.43
C GLN A 89 10.99 1.13 12.96
N GLU A 90 12.27 0.89 12.65
CA GLU A 90 12.73 0.84 11.28
C GLU A 90 12.22 -0.42 10.59
N VAL A 91 11.73 -0.24 9.36
CA VAL A 91 11.27 -1.33 8.51
C VAL A 91 11.80 -1.12 7.10
N PRO A 92 12.05 -2.19 6.33
CA PRO A 92 12.66 -2.07 5.00
C PRO A 92 11.61 -1.71 3.95
N VAL A 93 11.22 -0.46 3.94
CA VAL A 93 10.25 0.10 2.98
C VAL A 93 10.83 1.39 2.44
N ASP A 94 10.61 1.67 1.16
CA ASP A 94 11.14 2.86 0.50
C ASP A 94 10.69 4.12 1.23
N GLU A 95 11.63 5.05 1.39
CA GLU A 95 11.41 6.32 2.08
C GLU A 95 10.42 7.23 1.35
N ILE A 96 10.09 6.91 0.11
CA ILE A 96 9.13 7.70 -0.64
C ILE A 96 7.73 7.63 -0.01
N PHE A 97 7.44 6.55 0.70
CA PHE A 97 6.18 6.43 1.43
C PHE A 97 6.30 7.17 2.76
N SER A 98 5.20 7.81 3.18
CA SER A 98 5.21 8.63 4.39
C SER A 98 5.47 7.77 5.61
N ALA A 99 6.40 8.20 6.47
CA ALA A 99 6.72 7.49 7.71
C ALA A 99 5.54 7.53 8.67
N GLY A 100 5.45 6.52 9.53
CA GLY A 100 4.37 6.45 10.52
C GLY A 100 3.23 5.55 10.12
N PHE A 101 3.42 4.72 9.09
CA PHE A 101 2.39 3.78 8.64
C PHE A 101 2.36 2.54 9.53
N CYS A 102 1.31 1.75 9.41
CA CYS A 102 1.18 0.49 10.13
C CYS A 102 2.18 -0.52 9.59
N PHE A 103 2.81 -1.29 10.49
CA PHE A 103 3.75 -2.32 10.04
C PHE A 103 3.03 -3.56 9.50
N LEU A 104 1.71 -3.64 9.64
CA LEU A 104 0.90 -4.72 9.08
C LEU A 104 0.02 -4.15 7.97
N CYS A 105 -0.11 -4.91 6.88
CA CYS A 105 -0.87 -4.46 5.73
C CYS A 105 -1.86 -5.54 5.30
N TRP A 106 -3.16 -5.26 5.44
CA TRP A 106 -4.18 -6.17 4.92
C TRP A 106 -4.04 -6.26 3.41
N THR A 107 -4.22 -7.47 2.88
CA THR A 107 -4.21 -7.70 1.43
C THR A 107 -5.62 -8.03 0.96
N SER A 108 -5.80 -8.09 -0.36
CA SER A 108 -7.11 -8.40 -0.93
C SER A 108 -7.51 -9.87 -0.77
N GLU A 109 -6.61 -10.70 -0.24
CA GLU A 109 -6.84 -12.14 -0.20
C GLU A 109 -7.49 -12.58 1.10
N VAL A 110 -8.53 -13.40 0.98
CA VAL A 110 -9.30 -13.90 2.10
C VAL A 110 -9.39 -15.41 1.99
N ARG A 111 -9.26 -16.09 3.13
CA ARG A 111 -9.40 -17.53 3.21
C ARG A 111 -10.60 -17.85 4.10
N ASN A 112 -11.44 -18.79 3.64
CA ASN A 112 -12.61 -19.26 4.43
C ASN A 112 -13.54 -18.12 4.84
N LYS A 113 -13.58 -17.04 4.06
CA LYS A 113 -14.49 -15.90 4.26
C LYS A 113 -14.28 -15.11 5.55
N VAL A 114 -13.52 -15.64 6.51
CA VAL A 114 -13.33 -14.98 7.79
C VAL A 114 -11.88 -14.70 8.12
N GLN A 115 -10.95 -15.27 7.38
CA GLN A 115 -9.53 -15.04 7.61
C GLN A 115 -8.94 -14.26 6.46
N ALA A 116 -8.43 -13.08 6.75
CA ALA A 116 -7.79 -12.24 5.77
C ALA A 116 -6.27 -12.35 5.91
N ILE A 117 -5.56 -12.14 4.81
CA ILE A 117 -4.11 -12.25 4.80
C ILE A 117 -3.51 -10.86 5.04
N ARG A 118 -2.53 -10.81 5.93
CA ARG A 118 -1.77 -9.61 6.22
C ARG A 118 -0.30 -9.85 5.93
N PHE A 119 0.37 -8.83 5.42
CA PHE A 119 1.81 -8.85 5.27
C PHE A 119 2.43 -7.95 6.35
N GLY A 120 3.45 -8.44 7.03
CA GLY A 120 4.14 -7.68 8.08
C GLY A 120 5.48 -7.17 7.60
N PHE A 121 5.68 -5.84 7.69
CA PHE A 121 6.91 -5.22 7.22
C PHE A 121 8.08 -5.34 8.18
N ARG A 122 7.83 -5.74 9.43
CA ARG A 122 8.94 -5.90 10.37
C ARG A 122 9.76 -7.14 10.10
N LYS A 123 9.11 -8.23 9.74
CA LYS A 123 9.80 -9.51 9.51
C LYS A 123 9.65 -10.03 8.09
N GLY A 124 8.86 -9.36 7.28
CA GLY A 124 8.65 -9.81 5.91
C GLY A 124 7.84 -11.08 5.82
N VAL A 125 6.90 -11.29 6.72
CA VAL A 125 6.12 -12.53 6.77
C VAL A 125 4.64 -12.26 6.52
N THR A 126 4.00 -13.27 5.95
CA THR A 126 2.57 -13.26 5.67
C THR A 126 1.86 -14.04 6.78
N THR A 127 0.79 -13.48 7.32
CA THR A 127 0.00 -14.12 8.35
C THR A 127 -1.47 -14.04 8.03
N PHE A 128 -2.28 -14.75 8.79
CA PHE A 128 -3.73 -14.71 8.68
C PHE A 128 -4.29 -14.09 9.95
N ASP A 129 -5.38 -13.36 9.82
CA ASP A 129 -6.08 -12.87 10.99
C ASP A 129 -7.55 -12.75 10.64
N ASP A 130 -8.36 -12.61 11.70
CA ASP A 130 -9.81 -12.48 11.57
C ASP A 130 -10.12 -11.20 10.76
N ALA A 131 -10.94 -11.34 9.72
CA ALA A 131 -11.28 -10.24 8.83
C ALA A 131 -12.06 -9.13 9.55
N TYR A 132 -12.55 -9.38 10.74
CA TYR A 132 -13.29 -8.41 11.53
C TYR A 132 -12.48 -7.82 12.68
N ARG A 133 -11.22 -8.21 12.82
CA ARG A 133 -10.35 -7.70 13.89
C ARG A 133 -9.80 -6.34 13.52
N THR A 134 -9.97 -5.36 14.39
CA THR A 134 -9.52 -3.99 14.13
C THR A 134 -8.13 -3.69 14.66
N SER A 135 -7.67 -4.44 15.66
CA SER A 135 -6.43 -4.14 16.37
C SER A 135 -5.24 -4.01 15.42
N ARG A 136 -4.68 -2.82 15.33
CA ARG A 136 -3.54 -2.51 14.46
C ARG A 136 -3.78 -2.92 13.01
N GLY A 137 -5.02 -2.75 12.55
CA GLY A 137 -5.37 -3.09 11.18
C GLY A 137 -5.29 -1.88 10.28
N ALA A 138 -4.64 -2.04 9.14
CA ALA A 138 -4.56 -1.00 8.12
C ALA A 138 -4.13 -1.64 6.82
N SER A 139 -4.23 -0.90 5.73
CA SER A 139 -3.72 -1.33 4.44
C SER A 139 -3.23 -0.13 3.66
N ARG A 140 -2.31 -0.35 2.75
CA ARG A 140 -1.90 0.68 1.79
C ARG A 140 -2.63 0.41 0.50
N LEU A 141 -3.56 1.28 0.17
CA LEU A 141 -4.38 1.07 -1.01
C LEU A 141 -3.58 1.35 -2.28
N VAL A 142 -3.97 0.67 -3.34
CA VAL A 142 -3.28 0.73 -4.62
C VAL A 142 -4.33 0.69 -5.72
N ARG A 143 -3.99 1.16 -6.91
CA ARG A 143 -4.87 1.06 -8.06
C ARG A 143 -4.06 0.67 -9.27
N ASP A 144 -4.73 0.02 -10.21
CA ASP A 144 -4.11 -0.28 -11.50
C ASP A 144 -4.14 0.98 -12.36
N ILE A 145 -3.05 1.23 -13.07
CA ILE A 145 -3.00 2.34 -14.02
C ILE A 145 -3.91 2.00 -15.18
N LEU A 146 -4.78 2.93 -15.54
CA LEU A 146 -5.69 2.78 -16.66
C LEU A 146 -5.15 3.54 -17.86
N LYS A 147 -5.52 3.09 -19.06
CA LYS A 147 -5.05 3.73 -20.28
C LYS A 147 -5.44 5.22 -20.31
N GLU A 148 -6.63 5.52 -19.83
CA GLU A 148 -7.12 6.89 -19.83
C GLU A 148 -6.42 7.79 -18.83
N ASP A 149 -5.60 7.23 -17.94
CA ASP A 149 -4.83 8.05 -16.99
C ASP A 149 -3.74 8.86 -17.69
N GLY A 150 -3.32 8.44 -18.89
CA GLY A 150 -2.26 9.13 -19.59
C GLY A 150 -0.88 8.91 -19.01
N LEU A 151 -0.71 7.89 -18.18
CA LEU A 151 0.58 7.60 -17.56
C LEU A 151 1.39 6.54 -18.30
N LEU A 152 0.76 5.82 -19.20
CA LEU A 152 1.43 4.74 -19.95
C LEU A 152 1.93 5.22 -21.30
#